data_061fec4f76023a17dbb77818030d01c5
#
_entry.id   061fec4f76023a17dbb77818030d01c5
#
_cell.length_a   1.000
_cell.length_b   1.000
_cell.length_c   1.000
_cell.angle_alpha   90.00
_cell.angle_beta   90.00
_cell.angle_gamma   90.00
#
_symmetry.space_group_name_H-M   'P 1'
#
loop_
_entity.id
_entity.type
_entity.pdbx_description
1 polymer ?
#
loop_
_entity_poly.entity_id
_entity_poly.type
_entity_poly.pdbx_seq_one_letter_code
_entity_poly.pdbx_strand_id
1 'polypeptide(L)'
;FTEHNVSRAIWRPPVTATAYVDASRVYGAGWGYELTIPPAQMVPAHGIWTRQELLKSINFLELRAVRKLLQREAPALANHVLLLWEDNQSVMYILNNLVSRSQEMQAELRLIMVLLEKYDILAHARYIRSEENPADYWSRLVDKADWQLRPDLAQRLIHRWGPRTIELFD
;
A
#
# COMPACT_ATOMS: atom_id res chain seq x y z
N PHE A 1 -38.36 -29.09 -2.20
CA PHE A 1 -37.57 -27.98 -1.55
C PHE A 1 -36.44 -28.61 -0.80
N THR A 2 -35.26 -28.73 -1.43
CA THR A 2 -34.02 -29.09 -0.76
C THR A 2 -33.37 -27.78 -0.34
N GLU A 3 -33.47 -27.43 0.92
CA GLU A 3 -32.67 -26.42 1.54
C GLU A 3 -31.20 -26.86 1.47
N HIS A 4 -30.47 -26.30 0.53
CA HIS A 4 -29.02 -26.35 0.58
C HIS A 4 -28.58 -25.42 1.72
N ASN A 5 -28.61 -25.95 2.90
CA ASN A 5 -27.92 -25.37 4.04
C ASN A 5 -26.42 -25.48 3.77
N VAL A 6 -25.90 -24.55 2.95
CA VAL A 6 -24.47 -24.38 2.82
C VAL A 6 -24.03 -23.68 4.10
N SER A 7 -23.86 -24.48 5.16
CA SER A 7 -23.07 -24.05 6.29
C SER A 7 -21.68 -23.76 5.77
N ARG A 8 -21.40 -22.51 5.44
CA ARG A 8 -20.04 -22.03 5.31
C ARG A 8 -19.39 -22.32 6.64
N ALA A 9 -18.61 -23.38 6.68
CA ALA A 9 -17.73 -23.62 7.79
C ALA A 9 -16.95 -22.33 8.02
N ILE A 10 -17.19 -21.68 9.16
CA ILE A 10 -16.50 -20.45 9.56
C ILE A 10 -15.10 -20.88 10.04
N TRP A 11 -14.43 -21.66 9.26
CA TRP A 11 -13.03 -22.00 9.45
C TRP A 11 -12.22 -20.93 8.72
N ARG A 12 -11.91 -19.86 9.43
CA ARG A 12 -10.89 -18.93 8.96
C ARG A 12 -9.56 -19.59 9.25
N PRO A 13 -8.76 -19.88 8.23
CA PRO A 13 -7.43 -20.41 8.46
C PRO A 13 -6.63 -19.40 9.30
N PRO A 14 -5.70 -19.87 10.14
CA PRO A 14 -4.90 -18.98 10.98
C PRO A 14 -4.08 -18.02 10.12
N VAL A 15 -3.97 -16.77 10.57
CA VAL A 15 -3.11 -15.76 9.94
C VAL A 15 -1.66 -16.22 9.99
N THR A 16 -0.98 -16.21 8.85
CA THR A 16 0.41 -16.63 8.70
C THR A 16 1.34 -15.49 8.26
N ALA A 17 0.78 -14.38 7.82
CA ALA A 17 1.52 -13.17 7.47
C ALA A 17 0.73 -11.93 7.88
N THR A 18 1.42 -10.86 8.23
CA THR A 18 0.80 -9.59 8.62
C THR A 18 1.47 -8.43 7.88
N ALA A 19 0.68 -7.52 7.34
CA ALA A 19 1.18 -6.31 6.73
C ALA A 19 0.41 -5.09 7.21
N TYR A 20 1.14 -3.99 7.38
CA TYR A 20 0.62 -2.64 7.57
C TYR A 20 0.87 -1.88 6.27
N VAL A 21 -0.12 -1.15 5.79
CA VAL A 21 -0.03 -0.41 4.53
C VAL A 21 -0.53 1.00 4.74
N ASP A 22 0.05 1.96 4.04
CA ASP A 22 -0.35 3.36 4.10
C ASP A 22 -0.01 4.10 2.80
N ALA A 23 -0.78 5.13 2.51
CA ALA A 23 -0.55 6.05 1.39
C ALA A 23 -0.65 7.51 1.83
N SER A 24 0.29 8.33 1.42
CA SER A 24 0.30 9.76 1.67
C SER A 24 0.17 10.56 0.39
N ARG A 25 -0.58 11.69 0.43
CA ARG A 25 -0.69 12.67 -0.67
C ARG A 25 0.03 13.97 -0.39
N VAL A 26 0.59 14.13 0.79
CA VAL A 26 1.27 15.36 1.21
C VAL A 26 2.68 15.39 0.63
N TYR A 27 3.39 16.48 0.80
CA TYR A 27 4.76 16.71 0.35
C TYR A 27 5.63 15.45 0.48
N GLY A 28 6.27 15.01 -0.62
CA GLY A 28 6.99 13.75 -0.67
C GLY A 28 6.06 12.53 -0.73
N ALA A 29 4.83 12.75 -1.12
CA ALA A 29 3.73 11.80 -1.11
C ALA A 29 4.08 10.46 -1.75
N GLY A 30 3.91 9.41 -0.98
CA GLY A 30 4.29 8.07 -1.36
C GLY A 30 3.40 7.00 -0.77
N TRP A 31 3.85 5.79 -0.91
CA TRP A 31 3.28 4.60 -0.32
C TRP A 31 4.31 3.92 0.57
N GLY A 32 3.84 3.22 1.58
CA GLY A 32 4.70 2.45 2.47
C GLY A 32 4.01 1.20 2.99
N TYR A 33 4.80 0.22 3.37
CA TYR A 33 4.31 -0.94 4.09
C TYR A 33 5.37 -1.55 5.00
N GLU A 34 4.90 -2.30 5.98
CA GLU A 34 5.69 -3.24 6.76
C GLU A 34 5.08 -4.64 6.61
N LEU A 35 5.87 -5.61 6.17
CA LEU A 35 5.44 -7.00 6.01
C LEU A 35 6.20 -7.91 6.95
N THR A 36 5.49 -8.77 7.67
CA THR A 36 6.09 -9.84 8.49
C THR A 36 5.51 -11.18 8.08
N ILE A 37 6.39 -12.10 7.71
CA ILE A 37 6.08 -13.51 7.45
C ILE A 37 6.92 -14.33 8.44
N PRO A 38 6.37 -14.74 9.60
CA PRO A 38 7.12 -15.51 10.59
C PRO A 38 7.72 -16.80 10.00
N PRO A 39 8.94 -17.20 10.41
CA PRO A 39 9.80 -16.62 11.45
C PRO A 39 10.69 -15.47 10.97
N ALA A 40 10.57 -15.02 9.71
CA ALA A 40 11.37 -13.94 9.15
C ALA A 40 11.11 -12.59 9.87
N GLN A 41 12.11 -11.73 9.84
CA GLN A 41 12.00 -10.38 10.36
C GLN A 41 11.08 -9.52 9.47
N MET A 42 10.54 -8.45 10.02
CA MET A 42 9.76 -7.46 9.32
C MET A 42 10.56 -6.83 8.17
N VAL A 43 9.91 -6.75 7.01
CA VAL A 43 10.45 -6.13 5.79
C VAL A 43 9.67 -4.85 5.52
N PRO A 44 10.31 -3.68 5.61
CA PRO A 44 9.69 -2.42 5.21
C PRO A 44 9.95 -2.15 3.74
N ALA A 45 9.03 -1.42 3.12
CA ALA A 45 9.28 -0.82 1.82
C ALA A 45 8.48 0.47 1.64
N HIS A 46 8.96 1.30 0.75
CA HIS A 46 8.33 2.57 0.41
C HIS A 46 8.60 2.94 -1.05
N GLY A 47 7.89 3.94 -1.53
CA GLY A 47 8.13 4.54 -2.83
C GLY A 47 7.29 5.80 -3.00
N ILE A 48 7.61 6.58 -4.02
CA ILE A 48 6.91 7.82 -4.35
C ILE A 48 5.84 7.58 -5.41
N TRP A 49 4.80 8.42 -5.39
CA TRP A 49 3.78 8.44 -6.43
C TRP A 49 4.27 9.20 -7.66
N THR A 50 3.91 8.71 -8.82
CA THR A 50 4.07 9.47 -10.06
C THR A 50 3.11 10.67 -10.06
N ARG A 51 3.39 11.68 -10.89
CA ARG A 51 2.49 12.84 -11.08
C ARG A 51 1.06 12.43 -11.46
N GLN A 52 0.92 11.38 -12.26
CA GLN A 52 -0.39 10.87 -12.67
C GLN A 52 -1.14 10.20 -11.50
N GLU A 53 -0.43 9.45 -10.66
CA GLU A 53 -1.02 8.83 -9.47
C GLU A 53 -1.48 9.89 -8.46
N LEU A 54 -0.74 10.98 -8.30
CA LEU A 54 -1.12 12.09 -7.40
C LEU A 54 -2.42 12.80 -7.79
N LEU A 55 -2.91 12.64 -9.02
CA LEU A 55 -4.23 13.13 -9.44
C LEU A 55 -5.40 12.26 -8.92
N LYS A 56 -5.10 11.08 -8.39
CA LYS A 56 -6.10 10.14 -7.89
C LYS A 56 -6.56 10.50 -6.47
N SER A 57 -7.72 9.97 -6.08
CA SER A 57 -8.20 10.11 -4.71
C SER A 57 -7.31 9.40 -3.70
N ILE A 58 -7.35 9.82 -2.42
CA ILE A 58 -6.60 9.11 -1.38
C ILE A 58 -7.05 7.65 -1.26
N ASN A 59 -8.34 7.36 -1.34
CA ASN A 59 -8.86 5.99 -1.30
C ASN A 59 -8.27 5.12 -2.43
N PHE A 60 -8.09 5.70 -3.62
CA PHE A 60 -7.44 5.00 -4.73
C PHE A 60 -5.96 4.74 -4.43
N LEU A 61 -5.26 5.71 -3.87
CA LEU A 61 -3.83 5.57 -3.52
C LEU A 61 -3.61 4.53 -2.42
N GLU A 62 -4.49 4.48 -1.41
CA GLU A 62 -4.47 3.44 -0.37
C GLU A 62 -4.65 2.04 -0.99
N LEU A 63 -5.66 1.88 -1.84
CA LEU A 63 -5.86 0.62 -2.54
C LEU A 63 -4.66 0.26 -3.43
N ARG A 64 -4.07 1.25 -4.08
CA ARG A 64 -2.86 1.08 -4.88
C ARG A 64 -1.63 0.74 -4.04
N ALA A 65 -1.52 1.23 -2.82
CA ALA A 65 -0.45 0.84 -1.90
C ALA A 65 -0.52 -0.66 -1.58
N VAL A 66 -1.72 -1.20 -1.36
CA VAL A 66 -1.93 -2.66 -1.24
C VAL A 66 -1.46 -3.40 -2.49
N ARG A 67 -1.77 -2.88 -3.68
CA ARG A 67 -1.26 -3.48 -4.91
C ARG A 67 0.26 -3.42 -5.02
N LYS A 68 0.90 -2.33 -4.61
CA LYS A 68 2.37 -2.20 -4.58
C LYS A 68 3.00 -3.25 -3.67
N LEU A 69 2.44 -3.47 -2.47
CA LEU A 69 2.82 -4.56 -1.58
C LEU A 69 2.75 -5.91 -2.31
N LEU A 70 1.59 -6.25 -2.87
CA LEU A 70 1.41 -7.55 -3.53
C LEU A 70 2.28 -7.73 -4.78
N GLN A 71 2.47 -6.68 -5.58
CA GLN A 71 3.37 -6.74 -6.75
C GLN A 71 4.80 -7.12 -6.39
N ARG A 72 5.28 -6.69 -5.22
CA ARG A 72 6.64 -6.96 -4.76
C ARG A 72 6.77 -8.25 -3.98
N GLU A 73 5.78 -8.54 -3.13
CA GLU A 73 5.91 -9.56 -2.08
C GLU A 73 5.04 -10.81 -2.33
N ALA A 74 4.16 -10.81 -3.35
CA ALA A 74 3.27 -11.94 -3.59
C ALA A 74 3.99 -13.30 -3.77
N PRO A 75 5.18 -13.38 -4.38
CA PRO A 75 5.90 -14.65 -4.42
C PRO A 75 6.27 -15.19 -3.04
N ALA A 76 6.67 -14.31 -2.11
CA ALA A 76 6.97 -14.69 -0.72
C ALA A 76 5.70 -14.98 0.08
N LEU A 77 4.58 -14.38 -0.30
CA LEU A 77 3.25 -14.57 0.31
C LEU A 77 2.48 -15.76 -0.26
N ALA A 78 3.02 -16.50 -1.20
CA ALA A 78 2.33 -17.63 -1.82
C ALA A 78 1.84 -18.63 -0.77
N ASN A 79 0.57 -19.01 -0.86
CA ASN A 79 -0.14 -19.91 0.07
C ASN A 79 -0.26 -19.38 1.52
N HIS A 80 -0.05 -18.10 1.75
CA HIS A 80 -0.21 -17.48 3.06
C HIS A 80 -1.62 -16.91 3.29
N VAL A 81 -1.99 -16.83 4.55
CA VAL A 81 -3.16 -16.08 5.03
C VAL A 81 -2.66 -14.73 5.52
N LEU A 82 -2.91 -13.69 4.74
CA LEU A 82 -2.42 -12.34 4.96
C LEU A 82 -3.44 -11.49 5.72
N LEU A 83 -3.06 -10.98 6.88
CA LEU A 83 -3.79 -9.93 7.58
C LEU A 83 -3.23 -8.57 7.15
N LEU A 84 -4.06 -7.76 6.53
CA LEU A 84 -3.76 -6.37 6.16
C LEU A 84 -4.33 -5.42 7.22
N TRP A 85 -3.50 -4.55 7.75
CA TRP A 85 -3.92 -3.43 8.59
C TRP A 85 -4.01 -2.17 7.74
N GLU A 86 -5.19 -1.55 7.75
CA GLU A 86 -5.58 -0.44 6.90
C GLU A 86 -6.26 0.64 7.74
N ASP A 87 -5.84 1.88 7.64
CA ASP A 87 -6.44 2.98 8.40
C ASP A 87 -7.58 3.69 7.65
N ASN A 88 -7.83 3.31 6.41
CA ASN A 88 -8.95 3.77 5.61
C ASN A 88 -10.09 2.74 5.63
N GLN A 89 -11.16 3.03 6.37
CA GLN A 89 -12.30 2.13 6.50
C GLN A 89 -12.98 1.79 5.16
N SER A 90 -13.01 2.74 4.22
CA SER A 90 -13.60 2.50 2.90
C SER A 90 -12.78 1.49 2.10
N VAL A 91 -11.45 1.59 2.16
CA VAL A 91 -10.54 0.65 1.49
C VAL A 91 -10.58 -0.71 2.16
N MET A 92 -10.60 -0.76 3.50
CA MET A 92 -10.80 -2.01 4.24
C MET A 92 -12.09 -2.73 3.80
N TYR A 93 -13.20 -1.99 3.69
CA TYR A 93 -14.47 -2.56 3.22
C TYR A 93 -14.36 -3.12 1.80
N ILE A 94 -13.73 -2.37 0.87
CA ILE A 94 -13.54 -2.78 -0.52
C ILE A 94 -12.69 -4.06 -0.61
N LEU A 95 -11.61 -4.13 0.15
CA LEU A 95 -10.74 -5.32 0.20
C LEU A 95 -11.45 -6.56 0.73
N ASN A 96 -12.27 -6.40 1.77
CA ASN A 96 -12.98 -7.53 2.38
C ASN A 96 -14.17 -8.02 1.56
N ASN A 97 -14.85 -7.13 0.84
CA ASN A 97 -16.03 -7.46 0.05
C ASN A 97 -15.73 -7.67 -1.44
N LEU A 98 -14.53 -7.33 -1.88
CA LEU A 98 -14.05 -7.43 -3.26
C LEU A 98 -14.96 -6.68 -4.26
N VAL A 99 -15.51 -5.54 -3.83
CA VAL A 99 -16.41 -4.70 -4.62
C VAL A 99 -16.23 -3.22 -4.33
N SER A 100 -16.26 -2.42 -5.38
CA SER A 100 -16.31 -0.96 -5.31
C SER A 100 -17.35 -0.40 -6.26
N ARG A 101 -18.01 0.69 -5.87
CA ARG A 101 -18.93 1.44 -6.74
C ARG A 101 -18.19 2.29 -7.78
N SER A 102 -16.95 2.68 -7.49
CA SER A 102 -16.09 3.41 -8.42
C SER A 102 -15.51 2.44 -9.45
N GLN A 103 -15.73 2.71 -10.73
CA GLN A 103 -15.15 1.91 -11.81
C GLN A 103 -13.61 1.89 -11.76
N GLU A 104 -12.99 3.03 -11.41
CA GLU A 104 -11.55 3.16 -11.29
C GLU A 104 -11.01 2.30 -10.15
N MET A 105 -11.63 2.36 -8.97
CA MET A 105 -11.24 1.52 -7.84
C MET A 105 -11.56 0.04 -8.10
N GLN A 106 -12.64 -0.27 -8.81
CA GLN A 106 -12.95 -1.64 -9.20
C GLN A 106 -11.90 -2.21 -10.16
N ALA A 107 -11.38 -1.40 -11.07
CA ALA A 107 -10.28 -1.81 -11.96
C ALA A 107 -8.99 -2.09 -11.17
N GLU A 108 -8.65 -1.23 -10.21
CA GLU A 108 -7.48 -1.43 -9.33
C GLU A 108 -7.64 -2.70 -8.47
N LEU A 109 -8.83 -2.90 -7.91
CA LEU A 109 -9.18 -4.08 -7.13
C LEU A 109 -9.04 -5.38 -7.93
N ARG A 110 -9.45 -5.40 -9.20
CA ARG A 110 -9.26 -6.57 -10.07
C ARG A 110 -7.80 -6.95 -10.23
N LEU A 111 -6.89 -5.98 -10.31
CA LEU A 111 -5.45 -6.25 -10.38
C LEU A 111 -4.93 -6.85 -9.07
N ILE A 112 -5.45 -6.42 -7.93
CA ILE A 112 -5.17 -7.02 -6.63
C ILE A 112 -5.68 -8.47 -6.61
N MET A 113 -6.92 -8.71 -7.01
CA MET A 113 -7.52 -10.05 -7.04
C MET A 113 -6.72 -11.03 -7.90
N VAL A 114 -6.24 -10.59 -9.08
CA VAL A 114 -5.38 -11.41 -9.94
C VAL A 114 -4.09 -11.84 -9.23
N LEU A 115 -3.48 -10.96 -8.45
CA LEU A 115 -2.28 -11.31 -7.68
C LEU A 115 -2.60 -12.28 -6.53
N LEU A 116 -3.69 -12.05 -5.80
CA LEU A 116 -4.13 -12.94 -4.73
C LEU A 116 -4.43 -14.34 -5.25
N GLU A 117 -5.15 -14.45 -6.37
CA GLU A 117 -5.49 -15.71 -7.00
C GLU A 117 -4.25 -16.44 -7.55
N LYS A 118 -3.39 -15.71 -8.28
CA LYS A 118 -2.18 -16.28 -8.87
C LYS A 118 -1.25 -16.94 -7.85
N TYR A 119 -1.17 -16.40 -6.66
CA TYR A 119 -0.27 -16.88 -5.60
C TYR A 119 -0.98 -17.59 -4.46
N ASP A 120 -2.29 -17.85 -4.62
CA ASP A 120 -3.13 -18.49 -3.58
C ASP A 120 -3.01 -17.81 -2.21
N ILE A 121 -3.16 -16.49 -2.21
CA ILE A 121 -3.09 -15.66 -1.01
C ILE A 121 -4.51 -15.38 -0.52
N LEU A 122 -4.82 -15.76 0.71
CA LEU A 122 -6.06 -15.36 1.38
C LEU A 122 -5.80 -14.05 2.13
N ALA A 123 -6.34 -12.94 1.65
CA ALA A 123 -6.19 -11.65 2.29
C ALA A 123 -7.45 -11.25 3.08
N HIS A 124 -7.23 -10.66 4.25
CA HIS A 124 -8.26 -10.09 5.09
C HIS A 124 -7.80 -8.76 5.66
N ALA A 125 -8.58 -7.70 5.49
CA ALA A 125 -8.24 -6.37 5.97
C ALA A 125 -8.93 -6.09 7.32
N ARG A 126 -8.20 -5.43 8.23
CA ARG A 126 -8.69 -4.90 9.49
C ARG A 126 -8.32 -3.44 9.65
N TYR A 127 -9.17 -2.73 10.36
CA TYR A 127 -8.94 -1.33 10.66
C TYR A 127 -7.90 -1.13 11.76
N ILE A 128 -7.02 -0.15 11.56
CA ILE A 128 -6.11 0.38 12.57
C ILE A 128 -6.24 1.91 12.56
N ARG A 129 -5.98 2.56 13.70
CA ARG A 129 -5.90 4.02 13.74
C ARG A 129 -4.66 4.52 13.03
N SER A 130 -4.75 5.66 12.34
CA SER A 130 -3.60 6.24 11.63
C SER A 130 -2.40 6.45 12.54
N GLU A 131 -2.63 6.90 13.79
CA GLU A 131 -1.56 7.13 14.76
C GLU A 131 -0.84 5.85 15.21
N GLU A 132 -1.49 4.70 15.03
CA GLU A 132 -0.97 3.38 15.39
C GLU A 132 -0.40 2.63 14.17
N ASN A 133 -0.61 3.17 12.94
CA ASN A 133 -0.14 2.54 11.71
C ASN A 133 1.35 2.80 11.48
N PRO A 134 2.24 1.80 11.65
CA PRO A 134 3.68 1.99 11.45
C PRO A 134 4.03 2.30 9.98
N ALA A 135 3.17 1.95 9.04
CA ALA A 135 3.38 2.23 7.62
C ALA A 135 3.29 3.73 7.28
N ASP A 136 2.65 4.58 8.14
CA ASP A 136 2.65 6.04 7.98
C ASP A 136 4.08 6.62 7.92
N TYR A 137 5.00 6.06 8.68
CA TYR A 137 6.41 6.45 8.60
C TYR A 137 6.97 6.23 7.19
N TRP A 138 6.70 5.07 6.59
CA TRP A 138 7.25 4.67 5.30
C TRP A 138 6.58 5.40 4.13
N SER A 139 5.27 5.66 4.18
CA SER A 139 4.55 6.43 3.16
C SER A 139 5.01 7.88 3.06
N ARG A 140 5.60 8.40 4.13
CA ARG A 140 6.11 9.78 4.27
C ARG A 140 7.63 9.85 4.36
N LEU A 141 8.33 8.74 4.11
CA LEU A 141 9.78 8.68 4.32
C LEU A 141 10.54 9.67 3.45
N VAL A 142 10.08 9.89 2.23
CA VAL A 142 10.67 10.89 1.31
C VAL A 142 10.58 12.29 1.93
N ASP A 143 9.47 12.65 2.59
CA ASP A 143 9.33 13.92 3.31
C ASP A 143 10.32 14.08 4.46
N LYS A 144 10.62 12.98 5.15
CA LYS A 144 11.48 12.99 6.35
C LYS A 144 12.96 12.85 5.99
N ALA A 145 13.27 12.17 4.88
CA ALA A 145 14.64 11.89 4.44
C ALA A 145 15.16 12.88 3.39
N ASP A 146 14.27 13.47 2.59
CA ASP A 146 14.65 14.49 1.64
C ASP A 146 14.94 15.80 2.37
N TRP A 147 16.21 16.10 2.42
CA TRP A 147 16.68 17.47 2.56
C TRP A 147 16.30 18.20 1.28
N GLN A 148 15.01 18.54 1.13
CA GLN A 148 14.60 19.41 0.05
C GLN A 148 15.32 20.73 0.27
N LEU A 149 16.28 21.01 -0.58
CA LEU A 149 16.84 22.34 -0.72
C LEU A 149 15.66 23.30 -0.83
N ARG A 150 15.58 24.24 0.09
CA ARG A 150 14.56 25.28 0.00
C ARG A 150 14.52 25.80 -1.43
N PRO A 151 13.33 26.02 -2.02
CA PRO A 151 13.20 26.40 -3.43
C PRO A 151 14.09 27.58 -3.85
N ASP A 152 14.28 28.54 -2.93
CA ASP A 152 15.18 29.71 -3.12
C ASP A 152 16.67 29.28 -3.19
N LEU A 153 17.07 28.29 -2.41
CA LEU A 153 18.43 27.77 -2.42
C LEU A 153 18.67 26.90 -3.66
N ALA A 154 17.70 26.06 -4.02
CA ALA A 154 17.74 25.26 -5.24
C ALA A 154 17.91 26.15 -6.49
N GLN A 155 17.11 27.24 -6.59
CA GLN A 155 17.25 28.20 -7.69
C GLN A 155 18.62 28.88 -7.73
N ARG A 156 19.19 29.26 -6.58
CA ARG A 156 20.53 29.85 -6.51
C ARG A 156 21.61 28.86 -6.95
N LEU A 157 21.49 27.59 -6.61
CA LEU A 157 22.43 26.54 -7.00
C LEU A 157 22.33 26.25 -8.49
N ILE A 158 21.10 26.18 -9.05
CA ILE A 158 20.87 26.03 -10.49
C ILE A 158 21.47 27.23 -11.24
N HIS A 159 21.27 28.43 -10.76
CA HIS A 159 21.80 29.62 -11.39
C HIS A 159 23.33 29.68 -11.35
N ARG A 160 23.95 29.20 -10.27
CA ARG A 160 25.41 29.26 -10.07
C ARG A 160 26.17 28.12 -10.77
N TRP A 161 25.58 26.90 -10.81
CA TRP A 161 26.29 25.71 -11.28
C TRP A 161 25.58 24.91 -12.38
N GLY A 162 24.41 25.37 -12.80
CA GLY A 162 23.59 24.72 -13.83
C GLY A 162 22.76 23.55 -13.33
N PRO A 163 21.81 23.09 -14.14
CA PRO A 163 20.82 22.09 -13.74
C PRO A 163 21.38 20.69 -13.43
N ARG A 164 22.57 20.37 -13.92
CA ARG A 164 23.19 19.04 -13.71
C ARG A 164 23.67 18.76 -12.29
N THR A 165 23.75 19.79 -11.46
CA THR A 165 24.24 19.64 -10.07
C THR A 165 23.13 19.17 -9.12
N ILE A 166 21.88 19.17 -9.57
CA ILE A 166 20.71 18.76 -8.75
C ILE A 166 20.38 17.29 -8.94
N GLU A 167 20.79 16.67 -10.04
CA GLU A 167 20.60 15.24 -10.29
C GLU A 167 21.46 14.33 -9.36
N LEU A 168 22.34 14.92 -8.55
CA LEU A 168 23.16 14.18 -7.60
C LEU A 168 22.45 13.89 -6.27
N PHE A 169 21.19 14.32 -6.11
CA PHE A 169 20.42 14.18 -4.90
C PHE A 169 19.01 13.56 -5.12
N ASP A 170 18.79 12.95 -6.30
CA ASP A 170 17.63 12.10 -6.57
C ASP A 170 17.87 10.67 -6.12
#